data_7f13bb611d055a3feae8402e6cdfc306
#
_entry.id   7f13bb611d055a3feae8402e6cdfc306
#
_cell.length_a   1.000
_cell.length_b   1.000
_cell.length_c   1.000
_cell.angle_alpha   90.00
_cell.angle_beta   90.00
_cell.angle_gamma   90.00
#
_symmetry.space_group_name_H-M   'P 1'
#
loop_
_entity.id
_entity.type
_entity.pdbx_description
1 polymer ?
#
loop_
_entity_poly.entity_id
_entity_poly.type
_entity_poly.pdbx_seq_one_letter_code
_entity_poly.pdbx_strand_id
1 'polypeptide(L)'
;DSVNDGTWTFKGYDAASAAVNKANVEFVGKWTFEANKYQATYRFESATAGKQLPASIAALTPSDSATYENGNSVSAQQPAQTTYTDSVNDGTWTFKGYDAASAVVNKANVSFVGKWKFEANKYQATYSFASATSGKQLPAAITTLLPSDSATYVNGESVSAKQPAQTTYTDTVNDGTWTFKGYDAVSAVVNKANVSFVGKWEFVANKYQATYSFASATAGKQL
;
A
#
# COMPACT_ATOMS: atom_id res chain seq x y z
N ASP A 1 -18.21 -25.90 40.74
CA ASP A 1 -17.19 -25.35 41.68
C ASP A 1 -16.61 -24.07 41.10
N SER A 2 -17.04 -22.94 41.63
CA SER A 2 -16.63 -21.63 41.16
C SER A 2 -15.18 -21.24 41.49
N VAL A 3 -14.59 -21.90 42.50
CA VAL A 3 -13.19 -21.68 42.89
C VAL A 3 -12.25 -22.36 41.91
N ASN A 4 -12.46 -23.66 41.68
CA ASN A 4 -11.62 -24.46 40.78
C ASN A 4 -12.06 -24.41 39.31
N ASP A 5 -13.15 -23.68 39.01
CA ASP A 5 -13.69 -23.51 37.67
C ASP A 5 -14.01 -24.83 36.94
N GLY A 6 -14.91 -25.60 37.49
CA GLY A 6 -15.31 -26.87 36.96
C GLY A 6 -16.44 -27.56 37.75
N THR A 7 -16.69 -28.80 37.44
CA THR A 7 -17.78 -29.57 37.99
C THR A 7 -17.26 -30.84 38.64
N TRP A 8 -17.69 -31.08 39.87
CA TRP A 8 -17.51 -32.34 40.57
C TRP A 8 -18.68 -33.28 40.29
N THR A 9 -18.40 -34.49 39.88
CA THR A 9 -19.40 -35.54 39.62
C THR A 9 -19.16 -36.72 40.52
N PHE A 10 -20.18 -37.11 41.31
CA PHE A 10 -20.14 -38.28 42.14
C PHE A 10 -20.08 -39.56 41.30
N LYS A 11 -19.13 -40.42 41.54
CA LYS A 11 -18.91 -41.68 40.78
C LYS A 11 -19.34 -42.94 41.56
N GLY A 12 -19.86 -42.76 42.75
CA GLY A 12 -20.26 -43.89 43.62
C GLY A 12 -19.35 -44.07 44.80
N TYR A 13 -19.71 -45.02 45.61
CA TYR A 13 -18.87 -45.46 46.73
C TYR A 13 -17.89 -46.51 46.28
N ASP A 14 -16.79 -46.70 47.03
CA ASP A 14 -15.77 -47.74 46.78
C ASP A 14 -16.33 -49.15 46.86
N ALA A 15 -17.43 -49.36 47.63
CA ALA A 15 -18.18 -50.61 47.70
C ALA A 15 -19.69 -50.33 47.73
N ALA A 16 -20.49 -51.17 47.02
CA ALA A 16 -21.94 -51.09 47.03
C ALA A 16 -22.56 -51.61 48.34
N SER A 17 -21.86 -52.51 49.05
CA SER A 17 -22.27 -53.06 50.35
C SER A 17 -21.07 -53.58 51.08
N ALA A 18 -21.16 -53.67 52.41
CA ALA A 18 -20.16 -54.32 53.24
C ALA A 18 -20.83 -55.03 54.42
N ALA A 19 -20.26 -56.16 54.84
CA ALA A 19 -20.75 -56.87 55.99
C ALA A 19 -20.24 -56.27 57.30
N VAL A 20 -21.14 -56.00 58.28
CA VAL A 20 -20.79 -55.54 59.62
C VAL A 20 -20.34 -56.75 60.44
N ASN A 21 -19.04 -56.86 60.75
CA ASN A 21 -18.47 -57.97 61.51
C ASN A 21 -17.77 -57.40 62.78
N LYS A 22 -18.60 -57.08 63.77
CA LYS A 22 -18.19 -56.54 65.06
C LYS A 22 -17.28 -55.29 64.99
N ALA A 23 -17.29 -54.54 63.87
CA ALA A 23 -16.56 -53.32 63.62
C ALA A 23 -17.38 -52.36 62.76
N ASN A 24 -17.08 -51.04 62.87
CA ASN A 24 -17.69 -50.05 62.00
C ASN A 24 -17.33 -50.33 60.55
N VAL A 25 -18.26 -50.00 59.60
CA VAL A 25 -18.06 -50.08 58.19
C VAL A 25 -18.02 -48.65 57.65
N GLU A 26 -17.05 -48.38 56.79
CA GLU A 26 -16.88 -47.10 56.11
C GLU A 26 -17.10 -47.30 54.65
N PHE A 27 -17.85 -46.36 54.01
CA PHE A 27 -18.01 -46.26 52.55
C PHE A 27 -17.39 -44.94 52.12
N VAL A 28 -16.38 -44.99 51.23
CA VAL A 28 -15.68 -43.81 50.74
C VAL A 28 -16.27 -43.42 49.38
N GLY A 29 -16.97 -42.29 49.35
CA GLY A 29 -17.54 -41.72 48.13
C GLY A 29 -16.46 -41.10 47.26
N LYS A 30 -16.46 -41.46 45.98
CA LYS A 30 -15.50 -40.98 44.97
C LYS A 30 -16.13 -39.92 44.09
N TRP A 31 -15.43 -38.83 43.89
CA TRP A 31 -15.80 -37.73 43.02
C TRP A 31 -14.72 -37.47 41.97
N THR A 32 -15.11 -37.17 40.73
CA THR A 32 -14.22 -36.72 39.68
C THR A 32 -14.47 -35.26 39.41
N PHE A 33 -13.41 -34.51 39.23
CA PHE A 33 -13.47 -33.11 38.79
C PHE A 33 -13.26 -33.02 37.30
N GLU A 34 -14.06 -32.20 36.62
CA GLU A 34 -13.90 -31.83 35.23
C GLU A 34 -13.82 -30.31 35.15
N ALA A 35 -12.66 -29.77 34.67
CA ALA A 35 -12.46 -28.35 34.51
C ALA A 35 -13.27 -27.80 33.32
N ASN A 36 -13.76 -26.57 33.47
CA ASN A 36 -14.36 -25.86 32.34
C ASN A 36 -13.31 -25.62 31.27
N LYS A 37 -13.76 -25.64 30.01
CA LYS A 37 -12.89 -25.45 28.84
C LYS A 37 -13.27 -24.19 28.10
N TYR A 38 -12.26 -23.48 27.64
CA TYR A 38 -12.34 -22.20 26.94
C TYR A 38 -11.59 -22.28 25.60
N GLN A 39 -11.84 -21.32 24.70
CA GLN A 39 -11.25 -21.29 23.37
C GLN A 39 -10.54 -19.96 23.13
N ALA A 40 -9.58 -19.97 22.21
CA ALA A 40 -9.01 -18.76 21.62
C ALA A 40 -9.78 -18.40 20.35
N THR A 41 -10.13 -17.12 20.21
CA THR A 41 -10.81 -16.56 19.05
C THR A 41 -9.97 -15.48 18.40
N TYR A 42 -10.08 -15.34 17.09
CA TYR A 42 -9.28 -14.42 16.31
C TYR A 42 -10.17 -13.57 15.42
N ARG A 43 -9.81 -12.31 15.26
CA ARG A 43 -10.41 -11.42 14.26
C ARG A 43 -9.38 -10.45 13.75
N PHE A 44 -9.61 -9.91 12.54
CA PHE A 44 -8.75 -8.91 11.94
C PHE A 44 -9.44 -7.56 11.81
N GLU A 45 -8.67 -6.49 11.92
CA GLU A 45 -9.13 -5.12 11.76
C GLU A 45 -8.12 -4.32 10.92
N SER A 46 -8.61 -3.32 10.21
CA SER A 46 -7.77 -2.35 9.51
C SER A 46 -7.10 -1.39 10.49
N ALA A 47 -5.80 -1.23 10.36
CA ALA A 47 -5.02 -0.16 11.01
C ALA A 47 -4.93 1.11 10.14
N THR A 48 -5.54 1.11 8.94
CA THR A 48 -5.56 2.26 8.04
C THR A 48 -6.92 2.92 8.08
N ALA A 49 -6.97 4.18 8.52
CA ALA A 49 -8.21 4.94 8.61
C ALA A 49 -8.94 4.99 7.25
N GLY A 50 -10.26 4.79 7.28
CA GLY A 50 -11.12 4.82 6.09
C GLY A 50 -10.94 3.66 5.10
N LYS A 51 -10.08 2.68 5.39
CA LYS A 51 -9.92 1.48 4.57
C LYS A 51 -10.50 0.25 5.28
N GLN A 52 -11.39 -0.45 4.60
CA GLN A 52 -11.94 -1.73 5.07
C GLN A 52 -11.06 -2.89 4.59
N LEU A 53 -10.96 -3.93 5.41
CA LEU A 53 -10.25 -5.14 5.03
C LEU A 53 -10.99 -5.88 3.92
N PRO A 54 -10.31 -6.34 2.87
CA PRO A 54 -10.85 -7.30 1.92
C PRO A 54 -11.31 -8.59 2.60
N ALA A 55 -12.39 -9.19 2.10
CA ALA A 55 -12.90 -10.47 2.62
C ALA A 55 -11.83 -11.58 2.57
N SER A 56 -10.94 -11.52 1.58
CA SER A 56 -9.80 -12.46 1.45
C SER A 56 -8.84 -12.40 2.64
N ILE A 57 -8.63 -11.22 3.24
CA ILE A 57 -7.82 -11.09 4.45
C ILE A 57 -8.59 -11.66 5.66
N ALA A 58 -9.88 -11.40 5.76
CA ALA A 58 -10.71 -11.96 6.84
C ALA A 58 -10.67 -13.50 6.84
N ALA A 59 -10.59 -14.11 5.65
CA ALA A 59 -10.46 -15.57 5.49
C ALA A 59 -9.09 -16.13 5.96
N LEU A 60 -8.07 -15.29 6.18
CA LEU A 60 -6.77 -15.70 6.73
C LEU A 60 -6.77 -15.80 8.26
N THR A 61 -7.89 -15.53 8.91
CA THR A 61 -8.03 -15.64 10.36
C THR A 61 -7.70 -17.07 10.81
N PRO A 62 -6.76 -17.25 11.77
CA PRO A 62 -6.44 -18.58 12.28
C PRO A 62 -7.65 -19.23 12.93
N SER A 63 -7.75 -20.54 12.83
CA SER A 63 -8.67 -21.35 13.63
C SER A 63 -7.89 -22.08 14.70
N ASP A 64 -8.36 -22.01 15.96
CA ASP A 64 -7.79 -22.75 17.06
C ASP A 64 -8.83 -23.74 17.59
N SER A 65 -8.59 -25.03 17.39
CA SER A 65 -9.44 -26.10 17.87
C SER A 65 -9.06 -26.58 19.28
N ALA A 66 -7.96 -26.06 19.85
CA ALA A 66 -7.54 -26.39 21.20
C ALA A 66 -8.52 -25.82 22.24
N THR A 67 -8.59 -26.50 23.38
CA THR A 67 -9.34 -26.04 24.53
C THR A 67 -8.39 -25.82 25.70
N TYR A 68 -8.67 -24.80 26.47
CA TYR A 68 -7.81 -24.30 27.56
C TYR A 68 -8.57 -24.27 28.88
N GLU A 69 -7.88 -24.46 29.97
CA GLU A 69 -8.44 -24.33 31.30
C GLU A 69 -8.14 -22.94 31.89
N ASN A 70 -8.87 -22.58 32.91
CA ASN A 70 -8.61 -21.37 33.67
C ASN A 70 -7.16 -21.32 34.15
N GLY A 71 -6.48 -20.19 33.98
CA GLY A 71 -5.06 -20.00 34.31
C GLY A 71 -4.09 -20.40 33.19
N ASN A 72 -4.52 -21.08 32.12
CA ASN A 72 -3.64 -21.38 31.00
C ASN A 72 -3.24 -20.09 30.25
N SER A 73 -1.97 -20.00 29.86
CA SER A 73 -1.49 -18.95 28.93
C SER A 73 -1.62 -19.45 27.50
N VAL A 74 -2.28 -18.64 26.65
CA VAL A 74 -2.49 -18.94 25.24
C VAL A 74 -1.71 -17.94 24.40
N SER A 75 -0.86 -18.41 23.51
CA SER A 75 -0.14 -17.56 22.54
C SER A 75 -0.96 -17.36 21.29
N ALA A 76 -0.94 -16.13 20.74
CA ALA A 76 -1.63 -15.83 19.49
C ALA A 76 -1.01 -16.58 18.30
N GLN A 77 -1.84 -17.27 17.52
CA GLN A 77 -1.42 -17.98 16.31
C GLN A 77 -1.26 -16.99 15.15
N GLN A 78 -0.16 -17.10 14.39
CA GLN A 78 0.06 -16.25 13.23
C GLN A 78 -0.89 -16.60 12.08
N PRO A 79 -1.34 -15.61 11.28
CA PRO A 79 -2.09 -15.90 10.06
C PRO A 79 -1.22 -16.65 9.04
N ALA A 80 -1.85 -17.42 8.14
CA ALA A 80 -1.15 -18.17 7.10
C ALA A 80 -0.32 -17.28 6.16
N GLN A 81 -0.70 -16.01 6.02
CA GLN A 81 0.01 -14.99 5.25
C GLN A 81 0.06 -13.69 6.03
N THR A 82 1.16 -12.96 5.90
CA THR A 82 1.38 -11.67 6.56
C THR A 82 1.35 -10.49 5.59
N THR A 83 1.21 -10.75 4.29
CA THR A 83 1.04 -9.76 3.22
C THR A 83 -0.06 -10.18 2.28
N TYR A 84 -0.81 -9.20 1.73
CA TYR A 84 -1.86 -9.43 0.75
C TYR A 84 -1.86 -8.31 -0.28
N THR A 85 -1.73 -8.66 -1.57
CA THR A 85 -1.81 -7.71 -2.68
C THR A 85 -3.27 -7.41 -2.99
N ASP A 86 -3.67 -6.16 -2.83
CA ASP A 86 -5.00 -5.66 -3.12
C ASP A 86 -5.02 -5.00 -4.51
N SER A 87 -5.33 -5.77 -5.54
CA SER A 87 -5.42 -5.28 -6.92
C SER A 87 -6.59 -4.32 -7.15
N VAL A 88 -7.62 -4.36 -6.30
CA VAL A 88 -8.79 -3.46 -6.39
C VAL A 88 -8.40 -2.07 -5.92
N ASN A 89 -7.83 -1.96 -4.73
CA ASN A 89 -7.39 -0.69 -4.15
C ASN A 89 -5.97 -0.28 -4.56
N ASP A 90 -5.31 -1.09 -5.39
CA ASP A 90 -3.95 -0.85 -5.91
C ASP A 90 -2.92 -0.62 -4.80
N GLY A 91 -2.66 -1.66 -4.04
CA GLY A 91 -1.71 -1.59 -2.93
C GLY A 91 -1.49 -2.91 -2.23
N THR A 92 -0.85 -2.85 -1.08
CA THR A 92 -0.50 -4.03 -0.30
C THR A 92 -0.93 -3.86 1.15
N TRP A 93 -1.61 -4.86 1.67
CA TRP A 93 -1.88 -5.01 3.09
C TRP A 93 -0.76 -5.79 3.76
N THR A 94 -0.32 -5.33 4.92
CA THR A 94 0.69 -5.98 5.74
C THR A 94 0.15 -6.20 7.14
N PHE A 95 0.26 -7.42 7.65
CA PHE A 95 -0.07 -7.77 9.03
C PHE A 95 0.92 -7.11 9.98
N LYS A 96 0.43 -6.42 10.99
CA LYS A 96 1.25 -5.67 11.98
C LYS A 96 1.30 -6.35 13.36
N GLY A 97 0.68 -7.51 13.47
CA GLY A 97 0.62 -8.25 14.74
C GLY A 97 -0.75 -8.17 15.40
N TYR A 98 -0.87 -8.87 16.50
CA TYR A 98 -2.04 -8.83 17.36
C TYR A 98 -1.89 -7.76 18.44
N ASP A 99 -3.02 -7.38 19.05
CA ASP A 99 -3.09 -6.49 20.21
C ASP A 99 -2.32 -7.06 21.43
N ALA A 100 -2.24 -8.39 21.53
CA ALA A 100 -1.43 -9.10 22.51
C ALA A 100 -0.78 -10.34 21.88
N ALA A 101 0.46 -10.64 22.24
CA ALA A 101 1.16 -11.86 21.81
C ALA A 101 0.65 -13.11 22.53
N SER A 102 0.12 -12.96 23.74
CA SER A 102 -0.48 -14.02 24.56
C SER A 102 -1.51 -13.45 25.52
N ALA A 103 -2.42 -14.29 25.98
CA ALA A 103 -3.41 -13.94 26.99
C ALA A 103 -3.60 -15.10 27.97
N VAL A 104 -3.95 -14.80 29.21
CA VAL A 104 -4.28 -15.80 30.22
C VAL A 104 -5.79 -16.01 30.23
N VAL A 105 -6.21 -17.28 30.22
CA VAL A 105 -7.62 -17.66 30.35
C VAL A 105 -8.07 -17.33 31.79
N ASN A 106 -9.08 -16.48 31.89
CA ASN A 106 -9.69 -16.08 33.15
C ASN A 106 -11.19 -16.36 33.14
N LYS A 107 -11.54 -17.64 33.24
CA LYS A 107 -12.92 -18.16 33.25
C LYS A 107 -13.76 -17.67 32.04
N ALA A 108 -13.09 -17.39 30.94
CA ALA A 108 -13.69 -16.92 29.68
C ALA A 108 -12.77 -17.23 28.49
N ASN A 109 -13.35 -17.26 27.29
CA ASN A 109 -12.58 -17.34 26.06
C ASN A 109 -11.61 -16.15 25.96
N VAL A 110 -10.44 -16.37 25.37
CA VAL A 110 -9.49 -15.30 25.01
C VAL A 110 -9.73 -14.86 23.56
N SER A 111 -9.47 -13.59 23.28
CA SER A 111 -9.68 -13.02 21.94
C SER A 111 -8.45 -12.23 21.52
N PHE A 112 -8.00 -12.47 20.28
CA PHE A 112 -6.87 -11.77 19.67
C PHE A 112 -7.34 -10.94 18.46
N VAL A 113 -6.98 -9.65 18.45
CA VAL A 113 -7.34 -8.73 17.38
C VAL A 113 -6.08 -8.40 16.57
N GLY A 114 -5.98 -8.97 15.38
CA GLY A 114 -4.87 -8.73 14.45
C GLY A 114 -5.08 -7.46 13.63
N LYS A 115 -4.04 -6.66 13.49
CA LYS A 115 -4.05 -5.39 12.76
C LYS A 115 -3.37 -5.51 11.40
N TRP A 116 -4.03 -5.02 10.36
CA TRP A 116 -3.50 -4.96 9.01
C TRP A 116 -3.39 -3.51 8.54
N LYS A 117 -2.23 -3.14 7.99
CA LYS A 117 -1.99 -1.80 7.44
C LYS A 117 -1.96 -1.87 5.92
N PHE A 118 -2.71 -0.98 5.27
CA PHE A 118 -2.69 -0.79 3.81
C PHE A 118 -1.66 0.26 3.41
N GLU A 119 -0.91 -0.03 2.34
CA GLU A 119 -0.05 0.93 1.66
C GLU A 119 -0.35 0.89 0.17
N ALA A 120 -0.75 2.05 -0.39
CA ALA A 120 -1.02 2.18 -1.82
C ALA A 120 0.28 2.12 -2.64
N ASN A 121 0.20 1.55 -3.85
CA ASN A 121 1.28 1.63 -4.82
C ASN A 121 1.56 3.09 -5.20
N LYS A 122 2.82 3.39 -5.52
CA LYS A 122 3.28 4.73 -5.87
C LYS A 122 3.77 4.77 -7.31
N TYR A 123 3.40 5.85 -8.00
CA TYR A 123 3.72 6.10 -9.39
C TYR A 123 4.38 7.46 -9.54
N GLN A 124 5.02 7.71 -10.69
CA GLN A 124 5.74 8.94 -11.00
C GLN A 124 5.23 9.58 -12.29
N ALA A 125 5.43 10.89 -12.40
CA ALA A 125 5.31 11.59 -13.68
C ALA A 125 6.67 11.62 -14.36
N THR A 126 6.68 11.31 -15.67
CA THR A 126 7.87 11.33 -16.53
C THR A 126 7.67 12.32 -17.66
N TYR A 127 8.75 12.93 -18.11
CA TYR A 127 8.73 13.97 -19.13
C TYR A 127 9.69 13.64 -20.26
N SER A 128 9.28 13.96 -21.48
CA SER A 128 10.13 13.90 -22.66
C SER A 128 9.80 15.05 -23.60
N PHE A 129 10.74 15.38 -24.49
CA PHE A 129 10.50 16.37 -25.55
C PHE A 129 10.59 15.74 -26.92
N ALA A 130 9.79 16.27 -27.85
CA ALA A 130 9.80 15.88 -29.23
C ALA A 130 9.70 17.14 -30.15
N SER A 131 10.32 17.08 -31.32
CA SER A 131 10.17 18.11 -32.36
C SER A 131 8.76 18.08 -32.94
N ALA A 132 8.13 19.24 -33.07
CA ALA A 132 6.92 19.44 -33.83
C ALA A 132 7.23 19.84 -35.31
N THR A 133 8.51 20.10 -35.63
CA THR A 133 8.93 20.49 -36.97
C THR A 133 9.46 19.27 -37.71
N SER A 134 8.79 18.92 -38.83
CA SER A 134 9.17 17.77 -39.67
C SER A 134 10.63 17.87 -40.12
N GLY A 135 11.38 16.75 -40.01
CA GLY A 135 12.78 16.67 -40.46
C GLY A 135 13.78 17.40 -39.55
N LYS A 136 13.37 18.06 -38.50
CA LYS A 136 14.25 18.72 -37.53
C LYS A 136 14.35 17.93 -36.22
N GLN A 137 15.55 17.63 -35.82
CA GLN A 137 15.82 17.00 -34.51
C GLN A 137 16.06 18.08 -33.45
N LEU A 138 15.64 17.81 -32.22
CA LEU A 138 15.87 18.70 -31.10
C LEU A 138 17.37 18.75 -30.73
N PRO A 139 17.94 19.93 -30.53
CA PRO A 139 19.27 20.07 -29.92
C PRO A 139 19.33 19.42 -28.56
N ALA A 140 20.48 18.79 -28.25
CA ALA A 140 20.68 18.15 -26.94
C ALA A 140 20.47 19.12 -25.75
N ALA A 141 20.79 20.42 -25.95
CA ALA A 141 20.56 21.46 -24.96
C ALA A 141 19.08 21.61 -24.56
N ILE A 142 18.14 21.37 -25.46
CA ILE A 142 16.69 21.42 -25.12
C ILE A 142 16.34 20.29 -24.17
N THR A 143 16.93 19.11 -24.29
CA THR A 143 16.63 17.98 -23.39
C THR A 143 17.06 18.25 -21.94
N THR A 144 18.01 19.17 -21.70
CA THR A 144 18.39 19.58 -20.36
C THR A 144 17.36 20.48 -19.68
N LEU A 145 16.37 20.97 -20.42
CA LEU A 145 15.28 21.81 -19.89
C LEU A 145 14.08 20.99 -19.37
N LEU A 146 14.18 19.64 -19.41
CA LEU A 146 13.15 18.77 -18.89
C LEU A 146 12.88 19.06 -17.42
N PRO A 147 11.60 19.18 -17.01
CA PRO A 147 11.28 19.35 -15.59
C PRO A 147 11.59 18.07 -14.82
N SER A 148 12.05 18.20 -13.58
CA SER A 148 12.15 17.10 -12.65
C SER A 148 10.87 17.03 -11.79
N ASP A 149 10.37 15.80 -11.57
CA ASP A 149 9.29 15.55 -10.64
C ASP A 149 9.66 14.40 -9.71
N SER A 150 9.97 14.74 -8.45
CA SER A 150 10.28 13.79 -7.39
C SER A 150 9.02 13.35 -6.60
N ALA A 151 7.85 13.92 -6.91
CA ALA A 151 6.60 13.55 -6.27
C ALA A 151 6.19 12.12 -6.66
N THR A 152 5.49 11.47 -5.75
CA THR A 152 4.86 10.17 -6.00
C THR A 152 3.36 10.29 -5.85
N TYR A 153 2.65 9.61 -6.70
CA TYR A 153 1.20 9.69 -6.85
C TYR A 153 0.57 8.31 -6.64
N VAL A 154 -0.67 8.26 -6.19
CA VAL A 154 -1.42 7.01 -6.08
C VAL A 154 -2.44 6.88 -7.22
N ASN A 155 -2.92 5.68 -7.43
CA ASN A 155 -3.96 5.41 -8.43
C ASN A 155 -5.18 6.31 -8.22
N GLY A 156 -5.67 6.92 -9.31
CA GLY A 156 -6.79 7.85 -9.33
C GLY A 156 -6.42 9.32 -9.11
N GLU A 157 -5.18 9.65 -8.73
CA GLU A 157 -4.75 11.04 -8.62
C GLU A 157 -4.57 11.69 -9.99
N SER A 158 -4.93 12.96 -10.09
CA SER A 158 -4.68 13.79 -11.28
C SER A 158 -3.35 14.51 -11.12
N VAL A 159 -2.47 14.37 -12.13
CA VAL A 159 -1.15 14.97 -12.17
C VAL A 159 -1.14 16.03 -13.27
N SER A 160 -0.77 17.27 -12.96
CA SER A 160 -0.59 18.34 -13.94
C SER A 160 0.84 18.35 -14.47
N ALA A 161 0.99 18.57 -15.79
CA ALA A 161 2.28 18.68 -16.43
C ALA A 161 3.07 19.90 -15.89
N LYS A 162 4.32 19.69 -15.47
CA LYS A 162 5.23 20.77 -15.04
C LYS A 162 5.85 21.44 -16.24
N GLN A 163 5.94 22.78 -16.22
CA GLN A 163 6.56 23.52 -17.31
C GLN A 163 8.08 23.26 -17.38
N PRO A 164 8.69 23.30 -18.59
CA PRO A 164 10.13 23.26 -18.73
C PRO A 164 10.79 24.49 -18.11
N ALA A 165 12.10 24.40 -17.82
CA ALA A 165 12.87 25.52 -17.25
C ALA A 165 12.88 26.78 -18.14
N GLN A 166 12.77 26.58 -19.45
CA GLN A 166 12.65 27.64 -20.46
C GLN A 166 11.69 27.19 -21.55
N THR A 167 11.01 28.14 -22.17
CA THR A 167 10.04 27.90 -23.26
C THR A 167 10.57 28.31 -24.62
N THR A 168 11.77 28.88 -24.72
CA THR A 168 12.44 29.26 -25.97
C THR A 168 13.91 28.85 -25.90
N TYR A 169 14.50 28.51 -27.06
CA TYR A 169 15.91 28.17 -27.20
C TYR A 169 16.43 28.68 -28.54
N THR A 170 17.48 29.53 -28.54
CA THR A 170 18.14 30.02 -29.73
C THR A 170 19.11 28.95 -30.25
N ASP A 171 18.86 28.46 -31.45
CA ASP A 171 19.69 27.49 -32.16
C ASP A 171 20.61 28.19 -33.14
N THR A 172 21.82 28.48 -32.70
CA THR A 172 22.83 29.16 -33.54
C THR A 172 23.41 28.26 -34.64
N VAL A 173 23.28 26.94 -34.49
CA VAL A 173 23.75 25.97 -35.51
C VAL A 173 22.80 25.92 -36.70
N ASN A 174 21.49 25.90 -36.44
CA ASN A 174 20.49 25.85 -37.50
C ASN A 174 19.93 27.24 -37.82
N ASP A 175 20.47 28.28 -37.23
CA ASP A 175 20.09 29.69 -37.45
C ASP A 175 18.58 29.93 -37.27
N GLY A 176 18.12 29.75 -36.05
CA GLY A 176 16.69 29.90 -35.71
C GLY A 176 16.36 29.78 -34.26
N THR A 177 15.10 29.69 -33.96
CA THR A 177 14.59 29.61 -32.57
C THR A 177 13.62 28.44 -32.44
N TRP A 178 13.83 27.66 -31.37
CA TRP A 178 12.89 26.65 -30.92
C TRP A 178 11.96 27.27 -29.85
N THR A 179 10.66 26.98 -29.98
CA THR A 179 9.62 27.45 -29.04
C THR A 179 8.85 26.25 -28.54
N PHE A 180 8.69 26.16 -27.23
CA PHE A 180 7.86 25.15 -26.57
C PHE A 180 6.38 25.42 -26.83
N LYS A 181 5.66 24.43 -27.37
CA LYS A 181 4.25 24.55 -27.78
C LYS A 181 3.29 23.91 -26.77
N GLY A 182 3.80 23.36 -25.67
CA GLY A 182 3.03 22.66 -24.68
C GLY A 182 3.25 21.16 -24.69
N TYR A 183 2.62 20.50 -23.75
CA TYR A 183 2.58 19.05 -23.68
C TYR A 183 1.40 18.48 -24.48
N ASP A 184 1.46 17.21 -24.83
CA ASP A 184 0.37 16.44 -25.43
C ASP A 184 -0.88 16.41 -24.54
N ALA A 185 -0.71 16.49 -23.20
CA ALA A 185 -1.77 16.68 -22.23
C ALA A 185 -1.33 17.66 -21.14
N VAL A 186 -2.23 18.52 -20.68
CA VAL A 186 -1.97 19.44 -19.55
C VAL A 186 -2.04 18.75 -18.19
N SER A 187 -2.76 17.62 -18.13
CA SER A 187 -2.84 16.74 -16.95
C SER A 187 -3.18 15.32 -17.38
N ALA A 188 -2.87 14.36 -16.53
CA ALA A 188 -3.23 12.96 -16.71
C ALA A 188 -3.62 12.33 -15.37
N VAL A 189 -4.53 11.34 -15.39
CA VAL A 189 -4.91 10.58 -14.21
C VAL A 189 -4.03 9.33 -14.10
N VAL A 190 -3.48 9.09 -12.93
CA VAL A 190 -2.72 7.86 -12.64
C VAL A 190 -3.66 6.66 -12.70
N ASN A 191 -3.38 5.72 -13.56
CA ASN A 191 -4.15 4.49 -13.73
C ASN A 191 -3.23 3.28 -13.58
N LYS A 192 -2.85 2.98 -12.33
CA LYS A 192 -1.97 1.85 -11.94
C LYS A 192 -0.66 1.79 -12.73
N ALA A 193 -0.20 2.95 -13.21
CA ALA A 193 1.03 3.12 -13.98
C ALA A 193 1.55 4.56 -13.86
N ASN A 194 2.83 4.75 -14.16
CA ASN A 194 3.39 6.09 -14.31
C ASN A 194 2.65 6.88 -15.41
N VAL A 195 2.52 8.18 -15.23
CA VAL A 195 2.04 9.07 -16.26
C VAL A 195 3.23 9.66 -17.03
N SER A 196 3.05 9.93 -18.33
CA SER A 196 4.09 10.54 -19.15
C SER A 196 3.55 11.73 -19.91
N PHE A 197 4.37 12.77 -20.03
CA PHE A 197 4.07 13.99 -20.75
C PHE A 197 5.11 14.21 -21.84
N VAL A 198 4.65 14.37 -23.09
CA VAL A 198 5.51 14.63 -24.26
C VAL A 198 5.37 16.09 -24.67
N GLY A 199 6.37 16.91 -24.33
CA GLY A 199 6.40 18.31 -24.70
C GLY A 199 6.83 18.52 -26.16
N LYS A 200 6.14 19.38 -26.89
CA LYS A 200 6.40 19.66 -28.29
C LYS A 200 7.16 20.97 -28.44
N TRP A 201 8.21 20.94 -29.25
CA TRP A 201 9.02 22.10 -29.61
C TRP A 201 8.96 22.35 -31.13
N GLU A 202 8.67 23.58 -31.52
CA GLU A 202 8.61 24.02 -32.90
C GLU A 202 9.83 24.87 -33.24
N PHE A 203 10.48 24.58 -34.38
CA PHE A 203 11.60 25.37 -34.90
C PHE A 203 11.15 26.38 -35.93
N VAL A 204 11.60 27.61 -35.79
CA VAL A 204 11.43 28.68 -36.80
C VAL A 204 12.80 29.23 -37.18
N ALA A 205 13.16 29.10 -38.46
CA ALA A 205 14.41 29.66 -38.97
C ALA A 205 14.37 31.19 -39.03
N ASN A 206 15.51 31.81 -38.79
CA ASN A 206 15.67 33.26 -39.01
C ASN A 206 15.46 33.59 -40.50
N LYS A 207 14.88 34.75 -40.75
CA LYS A 207 14.66 35.26 -42.10
C LYS A 207 15.49 36.51 -42.29
N TYR A 208 16.13 36.58 -43.44
CA TYR A 208 16.94 37.71 -43.84
C TYR A 208 16.40 38.33 -45.14
N GLN A 209 16.58 39.65 -45.32
CA GLN A 209 16.19 40.37 -46.50
C GLN A 209 17.44 40.86 -47.24
N ALA A 210 17.45 40.76 -48.57
CA ALA A 210 18.43 41.39 -49.38
C ALA A 210 18.04 42.86 -49.60
N THR A 211 18.94 43.77 -49.29
CA THR A 211 18.75 45.20 -49.59
C THR A 211 19.71 45.61 -50.69
N TYR A 212 19.20 46.44 -51.58
CA TYR A 212 19.99 46.91 -52.70
C TYR A 212 20.13 48.46 -52.60
N SER A 213 21.31 48.96 -52.83
CA SER A 213 21.57 50.36 -52.91
C SER A 213 22.38 50.65 -54.20
N PHE A 214 22.18 51.80 -54.74
CA PHE A 214 22.95 52.28 -55.89
C PHE A 214 23.88 53.43 -55.45
N ALA A 215 25.10 53.40 -55.99
CA ALA A 215 26.07 54.47 -55.79
C ALA A 215 26.67 54.87 -57.14
N SER A 216 26.92 56.16 -57.37
CA SER A 216 27.61 56.65 -58.56
C SER A 216 29.06 56.11 -58.59
N ALA A 217 29.44 55.49 -59.69
CA ALA A 217 30.81 55.11 -59.98
C ALA A 217 31.69 56.27 -60.40
N THR A 218 31.03 57.44 -60.68
CA THR A 218 31.77 58.64 -61.13
C THR A 218 32.06 59.56 -59.94
N ALA A 219 33.33 59.83 -59.69
CA ALA A 219 33.73 60.71 -58.61
C ALA A 219 33.09 62.10 -58.72
N GLY A 220 32.50 62.58 -57.57
CA GLY A 220 31.84 63.90 -57.50
C GLY A 220 30.47 63.99 -58.21
N LYS A 221 29.91 62.86 -58.69
CA LYS A 221 28.54 62.78 -59.20
C LYS A 221 27.63 61.97 -58.29
N GLN A 222 26.46 62.52 -57.97
CA GLN A 222 25.39 61.82 -57.27
C GLN A 222 24.43 61.22 -58.30
N LEU A 223 23.81 60.09 -57.90
CA LEU A 223 22.70 59.48 -58.65
C LEU A 223 21.43 60.25 -58.42
#